data_db9fb07cf1cdd93e0b0794f109a4e3ed
#
_entry.id   db9fb07cf1cdd93e0b0794f109a4e3ed
#
_cell.length_a   1.000
_cell.length_b   1.000
_cell.length_c   1.000
_cell.angle_alpha   90.00
_cell.angle_beta   90.00
_cell.angle_gamma   90.00
#
_symmetry.space_group_name_H-M   'P 1'
#
loop_
_entity.id
_entity.type
_entity.pdbx_description
1 polymer ?
#
loop_
_entity_poly.entity_id
_entity_poly.type
_entity_poly.pdbx_seq_one_letter_code
_entity_poly.pdbx_strand_id
1 'polypeptide(L)'
;MKISKAVISTMIIGTCLTACGAGQEKQSEMNKTPEACSMLEVLKKIPQHKQFMFGHHDDPVYGIGGDGDENRSDVKSVCGDYPAMMSFDLGRMEIYGDKTLDNVSVDRIRKEVIAQYERGGMSSFSWHVDNPVTGKDAWDVSDSTVVKSILPGGVNHDKFIGWLDKIADYLNSIQTPEGVKVPVLFRPWHEHTGSWFWWGKNLCAAEDYKALWKMT
;
A
#
# COMPACT_ATOMS: atom_id res chain seq x y z
N MET A 1 -26.58 5.93 3.86
CA MET A 1 -25.62 4.83 3.85
C MET A 1 -24.46 5.29 2.99
N LYS A 2 -23.32 5.67 3.60
CA LYS A 2 -22.13 6.12 2.84
C LYS A 2 -21.43 4.88 2.32
N ILE A 3 -21.29 4.78 1.02
CA ILE A 3 -20.54 3.72 0.35
C ILE A 3 -19.07 4.07 0.51
N SER A 4 -18.29 3.17 1.10
CA SER A 4 -16.84 3.31 1.25
C SER A 4 -16.17 3.50 -0.11
N LYS A 5 -15.25 4.45 -0.21
CA LYS A 5 -14.49 4.73 -1.45
C LYS A 5 -13.47 3.63 -1.77
N ALA A 6 -13.16 2.78 -0.81
CA ALA A 6 -12.30 1.60 -1.00
C ALA A 6 -13.00 0.48 -1.78
N VAL A 7 -14.34 0.51 -1.85
CA VAL A 7 -15.16 -0.47 -2.55
C VAL A 7 -15.82 0.18 -3.76
N ILE A 8 -15.09 0.41 -4.83
CA ILE A 8 -15.69 0.60 -6.14
C ILE A 8 -15.90 -0.79 -6.74
N SER A 9 -16.94 -1.47 -6.29
CA SER A 9 -17.50 -2.62 -6.98
C SER A 9 -18.99 -2.42 -7.12
N THR A 10 -19.42 -2.04 -8.29
CA THR A 10 -20.83 -1.91 -8.66
C THR A 10 -21.46 -3.29 -8.63
N MET A 11 -22.43 -3.48 -7.74
CA MET A 11 -23.24 -4.67 -7.63
C MET A 11 -24.18 -4.74 -8.84
N ILE A 12 -23.91 -5.62 -9.80
CA ILE A 12 -24.89 -6.09 -10.77
C ILE A 12 -25.15 -7.56 -10.47
N ILE A 13 -26.36 -7.84 -9.97
CA ILE A 13 -26.87 -9.19 -9.78
C ILE A 13 -27.28 -9.74 -11.15
N GLY A 14 -26.53 -10.73 -11.63
CA GLY A 14 -26.87 -11.48 -12.82
C GLY A 14 -26.25 -12.88 -12.72
N THR A 15 -27.10 -13.87 -12.54
CA THR A 15 -26.76 -15.31 -12.51
C THR A 15 -26.08 -15.73 -13.79
N CYS A 16 -24.85 -16.27 -13.70
CA CYS A 16 -24.42 -17.43 -14.49
C CYS A 16 -23.10 -18.00 -13.96
N LEU A 17 -23.10 -19.28 -13.67
CA LEU A 17 -21.95 -20.07 -13.29
C LEU A 17 -21.00 -20.27 -14.49
N THR A 18 -19.69 -20.35 -14.19
CA THR A 18 -18.57 -20.74 -15.08
C THR A 18 -17.96 -19.64 -15.94
N ALA A 19 -17.20 -18.70 -15.33
CA ALA A 19 -16.04 -18.01 -15.93
C ALA A 19 -15.35 -17.09 -14.90
N CYS A 20 -14.92 -17.62 -13.77
CA CYS A 20 -14.54 -16.78 -12.60
C CYS A 20 -13.13 -16.18 -12.66
N GLY A 21 -12.28 -16.55 -13.63
CA GLY A 21 -10.91 -16.02 -13.72
C GLY A 21 -10.76 -14.84 -14.68
N ALA A 22 -11.25 -14.97 -15.90
CA ALA A 22 -11.04 -13.98 -16.98
C ALA A 22 -11.88 -12.69 -16.83
N GLY A 23 -12.98 -12.74 -16.10
CA GLY A 23 -13.85 -11.58 -15.86
C GLY A 23 -13.30 -10.62 -14.81
N GLN A 24 -12.64 -11.13 -13.77
CA GLN A 24 -12.04 -10.32 -12.71
C GLN A 24 -10.76 -9.62 -13.17
N GLU A 25 -9.93 -10.27 -14.00
CA GLU A 25 -8.75 -9.61 -14.60
C GLU A 25 -9.16 -8.45 -15.52
N LYS A 26 -10.17 -8.63 -16.37
CA LYS A 26 -10.67 -7.56 -17.24
C LYS A 26 -11.27 -6.37 -16.47
N GLN A 27 -11.93 -6.60 -15.35
CA GLN A 27 -12.52 -5.54 -14.54
C GLN A 27 -11.46 -4.77 -13.73
N SER A 28 -10.40 -5.45 -13.28
CA SER A 28 -9.26 -4.82 -12.62
C SER A 28 -8.42 -3.95 -13.58
N GLU A 29 -8.38 -4.30 -14.86
CA GLU A 29 -7.70 -3.48 -15.88
C GLU A 29 -8.47 -2.22 -16.28
N MET A 30 -9.80 -2.25 -16.25
CA MET A 30 -10.66 -1.10 -16.61
C MET A 30 -10.57 0.06 -15.59
N ASN A 31 -10.11 -0.18 -14.38
CA ASN A 31 -10.06 0.82 -13.32
C ASN A 31 -8.66 1.43 -13.09
N LYS A 32 -7.66 1.02 -13.86
CA LYS A 32 -6.30 1.57 -13.76
C LYS A 32 -6.15 2.84 -14.60
N THR A 33 -5.40 3.80 -14.07
CA THR A 33 -4.99 4.96 -14.88
C THR A 33 -4.03 4.52 -15.99
N PRO A 34 -3.86 5.29 -17.07
CA PRO A 34 -2.86 5.02 -18.11
C PRO A 34 -1.45 4.87 -17.52
N GLU A 35 -1.10 5.67 -16.52
CA GLU A 35 0.18 5.63 -15.81
C GLU A 35 0.37 4.32 -15.06
N ALA A 36 -0.67 3.84 -14.36
CA ALA A 36 -0.63 2.55 -13.67
C ALA A 36 -0.49 1.38 -14.65
N CYS A 37 -1.16 1.44 -15.80
CA CYS A 37 -0.99 0.46 -16.88
C CYS A 37 0.44 0.49 -17.42
N SER A 38 1.01 1.68 -17.66
CA SER A 38 2.38 1.85 -18.14
C SER A 38 3.39 1.28 -17.15
N MET A 39 3.24 1.59 -15.85
CA MET A 39 4.09 1.04 -14.79
C MET A 39 4.03 -0.49 -14.77
N LEU A 40 2.85 -1.08 -14.86
CA LEU A 40 2.69 -2.54 -14.88
C LEU A 40 3.39 -3.19 -16.08
N GLU A 41 3.31 -2.56 -17.28
CA GLU A 41 4.01 -3.04 -18.46
C GLU A 41 5.54 -2.97 -18.31
N VAL A 42 6.07 -1.92 -17.69
CA VAL A 42 7.50 -1.85 -17.38
C VAL A 42 7.90 -2.97 -16.43
N LEU A 43 7.16 -3.19 -15.34
CA LEU A 43 7.44 -4.27 -14.38
C LEU A 43 7.42 -5.66 -15.04
N LYS A 44 6.53 -5.92 -15.98
CA LYS A 44 6.50 -7.18 -16.75
C LYS A 44 7.72 -7.35 -17.67
N LYS A 45 8.28 -6.25 -18.19
CA LYS A 45 9.43 -6.29 -19.11
C LYS A 45 10.78 -6.45 -18.41
N ILE A 46 10.94 -5.90 -17.20
CA ILE A 46 12.20 -5.95 -16.44
C ILE A 46 12.80 -7.37 -16.38
N PRO A 47 12.07 -8.43 -15.97
CA PRO A 47 12.62 -9.79 -15.93
C PRO A 47 12.96 -10.34 -17.31
N GLN A 48 12.23 -9.93 -18.36
CA GLN A 48 12.50 -10.37 -19.74
C GLN A 48 13.87 -9.89 -20.25
N HIS A 49 14.32 -8.74 -19.76
CA HIS A 49 15.64 -8.17 -20.04
C HIS A 49 16.72 -8.60 -19.04
N LYS A 50 16.42 -9.56 -18.14
CA LYS A 50 17.33 -10.00 -17.06
C LYS A 50 17.82 -8.85 -16.19
N GLN A 51 16.95 -7.88 -15.96
CA GLN A 51 17.20 -6.71 -15.11
C GLN A 51 16.43 -6.82 -13.81
N PHE A 52 16.77 -6.01 -12.85
CA PHE A 52 16.03 -5.79 -11.62
C PHE A 52 16.09 -4.31 -11.22
N MET A 53 15.15 -3.88 -10.42
CA MET A 53 15.17 -2.56 -9.82
C MET A 53 15.77 -2.66 -8.42
N PHE A 54 16.85 -1.90 -8.18
CA PHE A 54 17.35 -1.71 -6.82
C PHE A 54 16.42 -0.76 -6.09
N GLY A 55 16.01 -1.11 -4.87
CA GLY A 55 15.12 -0.31 -4.04
C GLY A 55 15.70 -0.03 -2.67
N HIS A 56 15.27 1.08 -2.06
CA HIS A 56 15.61 1.44 -0.69
C HIS A 56 14.38 1.97 0.04
N HIS A 57 14.22 1.56 1.31
CA HIS A 57 13.08 1.95 2.12
C HIS A 57 13.38 3.27 2.84
N ASP A 58 12.40 4.18 2.83
CA ASP A 58 12.45 5.52 3.46
C ASP A 58 13.66 6.39 3.10
N ASP A 59 14.36 6.04 2.03
CA ASP A 59 15.65 6.58 1.58
C ASP A 59 15.73 8.13 1.60
N PRO A 60 14.74 8.88 1.09
CA PRO A 60 14.82 10.34 1.06
C PRO A 60 14.19 11.03 2.29
N VAL A 61 13.53 10.30 3.17
CA VAL A 61 12.76 10.91 4.28
C VAL A 61 13.41 10.76 5.63
N TYR A 62 14.11 9.68 5.85
CA TYR A 62 15.11 9.52 6.91
C TYR A 62 16.09 8.42 6.52
N GLY A 63 17.25 8.34 7.17
CA GLY A 63 18.25 7.32 6.86
C GLY A 63 19.49 7.48 7.71
N ILE A 64 20.56 6.77 7.37
CA ILE A 64 21.82 6.84 8.09
C ILE A 64 22.44 8.23 7.93
N GLY A 65 22.41 9.02 9.00
CA GLY A 65 23.00 10.37 9.03
C GLY A 65 22.15 11.47 8.41
N GLY A 66 20.84 11.27 8.26
CA GLY A 66 19.91 12.29 7.78
C GLY A 66 18.51 12.15 8.39
N ASP A 67 17.94 13.27 8.81
CA ASP A 67 16.61 13.37 9.40
C ASP A 67 15.67 14.16 8.47
N GLY A 68 15.53 13.71 7.23
CA GLY A 68 14.61 14.30 6.28
C GLY A 68 15.16 15.54 5.55
N ASP A 69 16.47 15.65 5.38
CA ASP A 69 17.11 16.69 4.56
C ASP A 69 16.56 16.68 3.13
N GLU A 70 16.26 17.84 2.58
CA GLU A 70 15.77 17.94 1.20
C GLU A 70 16.84 17.49 0.18
N ASN A 71 16.37 16.78 -0.86
CA ASN A 71 17.20 16.27 -1.95
C ASN A 71 18.30 15.28 -1.54
N ARG A 72 18.18 14.71 -0.34
CA ARG A 72 19.07 13.69 0.17
C ARG A 72 18.55 12.30 -0.17
N SER A 73 19.47 11.38 -0.42
CA SER A 73 19.25 9.94 -0.52
C SER A 73 20.54 9.25 -0.07
N ASP A 74 20.41 8.24 0.78
CA ASP A 74 21.57 7.43 1.20
C ASP A 74 22.18 6.71 0.02
N VAL A 75 21.37 6.20 -0.90
CA VAL A 75 21.82 5.55 -2.14
C VAL A 75 22.56 6.55 -3.02
N LYS A 76 21.99 7.72 -3.26
CA LYS A 76 22.64 8.77 -4.07
C LYS A 76 23.95 9.25 -3.46
N SER A 77 24.06 9.31 -2.15
CA SER A 77 25.30 9.71 -1.48
C SER A 77 26.46 8.73 -1.74
N VAL A 78 26.13 7.46 -2.04
CA VAL A 78 27.11 6.40 -2.28
C VAL A 78 27.42 6.23 -3.76
N CYS A 79 26.42 6.20 -4.63
CA CYS A 79 26.59 5.88 -6.04
C CYS A 79 26.30 7.04 -7.01
N GLY A 80 25.88 8.20 -6.51
CA GLY A 80 25.63 9.40 -7.33
C GLY A 80 24.24 9.49 -7.93
N ASP A 81 23.38 8.47 -7.74
CA ASP A 81 22.03 8.43 -8.29
C ASP A 81 21.02 7.86 -7.29
N TYR A 82 19.74 8.15 -7.50
CA TYR A 82 18.64 7.65 -6.68
C TYR A 82 18.37 6.17 -6.96
N PRO A 83 17.81 5.41 -5.99
CA PRO A 83 17.36 4.05 -6.25
C PRO A 83 16.21 4.05 -7.27
N ALA A 84 16.14 3.01 -8.11
CA ALA A 84 15.07 2.88 -9.10
C ALA A 84 13.69 2.71 -8.45
N MET A 85 13.62 2.15 -7.23
CA MET A 85 12.41 2.02 -6.44
C MET A 85 12.63 2.63 -5.05
N MET A 86 11.72 3.49 -4.64
CA MET A 86 11.62 3.95 -3.25
C MET A 86 10.43 3.29 -2.57
N SER A 87 10.58 2.93 -1.32
CA SER A 87 9.50 2.40 -0.50
C SER A 87 9.28 3.27 0.73
N PHE A 88 8.04 3.38 1.16
CA PHE A 88 7.65 4.13 2.35
C PHE A 88 6.68 3.30 3.18
N ASP A 89 6.59 3.57 4.47
CA ASP A 89 5.56 2.97 5.32
C ASP A 89 4.45 3.97 5.64
N LEU A 90 3.21 3.50 5.67
CA LEU A 90 2.03 4.29 6.03
C LEU A 90 1.49 3.94 7.43
N GLY A 91 2.22 3.13 8.21
CA GLY A 91 1.80 2.74 9.55
C GLY A 91 1.44 3.95 10.41
N ARG A 92 0.37 3.83 11.18
CA ARG A 92 -0.21 4.87 12.04
C ARG A 92 -0.76 6.11 11.35
N MET A 93 -0.64 6.23 10.01
CA MET A 93 -1.32 7.29 9.28
C MET A 93 -2.85 7.22 9.48
N GLU A 94 -3.41 6.01 9.60
CA GLU A 94 -4.82 5.78 9.91
C GLU A 94 -5.25 6.40 11.25
N ILE A 95 -4.29 6.59 12.18
CA ILE A 95 -4.51 7.18 13.51
C ILE A 95 -4.18 8.67 13.51
N TYR A 96 -2.97 9.04 13.08
CA TYR A 96 -2.46 10.43 13.17
C TYR A 96 -2.93 11.32 12.02
N GLY A 97 -3.06 10.75 10.81
CA GLY A 97 -3.49 11.49 9.61
C GLY A 97 -2.38 12.24 8.89
N ASP A 98 -1.44 12.83 9.60
CA ASP A 98 -0.41 13.74 9.06
C ASP A 98 1.01 13.16 9.10
N LYS A 99 1.21 12.03 9.79
CA LYS A 99 2.52 11.38 9.95
C LYS A 99 2.42 9.88 10.10
N THR A 100 3.54 9.20 9.86
CA THR A 100 3.69 7.75 9.96
C THR A 100 4.20 7.33 11.34
N LEU A 101 4.35 6.02 11.54
CA LEU A 101 4.92 5.42 12.76
C LEU A 101 6.36 5.89 13.05
N ASP A 102 7.13 6.20 11.99
CA ASP A 102 8.50 6.72 12.07
C ASP A 102 8.55 8.24 12.22
N ASN A 103 7.40 8.87 12.53
CA ASN A 103 7.24 10.31 12.70
C ASN A 103 7.56 11.12 11.44
N VAL A 104 7.49 10.48 10.26
CA VAL A 104 7.67 11.14 8.96
C VAL A 104 6.35 11.77 8.51
N SER A 105 6.40 13.02 8.06
CA SER A 105 5.24 13.71 7.49
C SER A 105 4.76 13.03 6.20
N VAL A 106 3.47 12.74 6.09
CA VAL A 106 2.88 12.18 4.87
C VAL A 106 2.95 13.14 3.69
N ASP A 107 2.99 14.46 3.94
CA ASP A 107 3.22 15.46 2.89
C ASP A 107 4.65 15.43 2.38
N ARG A 108 5.63 15.14 3.25
CA ARG A 108 7.01 14.92 2.83
C ARG A 108 7.10 13.67 1.94
N ILE A 109 6.50 12.56 2.35
CA ILE A 109 6.45 11.33 1.54
C ILE A 109 5.80 11.62 0.20
N ARG A 110 4.67 12.34 0.15
CA ARG A 110 4.01 12.71 -1.11
C ARG A 110 4.94 13.46 -2.07
N LYS A 111 5.70 14.44 -1.58
CA LYS A 111 6.68 15.19 -2.38
C LYS A 111 7.74 14.26 -2.97
N GLU A 112 8.28 13.36 -2.17
CA GLU A 112 9.33 12.43 -2.61
C GLU A 112 8.80 11.40 -3.63
N VAL A 113 7.58 10.93 -3.47
CA VAL A 113 6.93 10.03 -4.44
C VAL A 113 6.71 10.72 -5.78
N ILE A 114 6.26 11.97 -5.78
CA ILE A 114 6.11 12.78 -7.00
C ILE A 114 7.48 12.99 -7.67
N ALA A 115 8.47 13.42 -6.91
CA ALA A 115 9.82 13.61 -7.41
C ALA A 115 10.45 12.31 -7.95
N GLN A 116 10.17 11.16 -7.32
CA GLN A 116 10.60 9.85 -7.80
C GLN A 116 9.97 9.49 -9.14
N TYR A 117 8.67 9.74 -9.28
CA TYR A 117 7.94 9.54 -10.54
C TYR A 117 8.50 10.44 -11.67
N GLU A 118 8.72 11.71 -11.39
CA GLU A 118 9.30 12.66 -12.36
C GLU A 118 10.70 12.28 -12.82
N ARG A 119 11.51 11.61 -11.97
CA ARG A 119 12.79 11.01 -12.33
C ARG A 119 12.68 9.71 -13.15
N GLY A 120 11.46 9.18 -13.34
CA GLY A 120 11.22 7.90 -14.02
C GLY A 120 11.35 6.68 -13.11
N GLY A 121 11.49 6.87 -11.80
CA GLY A 121 11.48 5.80 -10.80
C GLY A 121 10.08 5.38 -10.38
N MET A 122 10.00 4.40 -9.49
CA MET A 122 8.75 3.86 -8.94
C MET A 122 8.74 3.98 -7.42
N SER A 123 7.53 4.00 -6.86
CA SER A 123 7.34 3.99 -5.41
C SER A 123 6.41 2.89 -4.95
N SER A 124 6.70 2.32 -3.77
CA SER A 124 5.84 1.36 -3.10
C SER A 124 5.53 1.80 -1.68
N PHE A 125 4.42 1.29 -1.15
CA PHE A 125 3.98 1.56 0.22
C PHE A 125 3.72 0.26 0.97
N SER A 126 4.40 0.04 2.08
CA SER A 126 3.96 -0.89 3.12
C SER A 126 3.00 -0.19 4.07
N TRP A 127 2.34 -0.97 4.92
CA TRP A 127 1.43 -0.45 5.92
C TRP A 127 1.50 -1.29 7.19
N HIS A 128 2.24 -0.80 8.19
CA HIS A 128 2.25 -1.37 9.54
C HIS A 128 1.07 -0.82 10.33
N VAL A 129 -0.12 -1.25 9.94
CA VAL A 129 -1.37 -0.80 10.56
C VAL A 129 -1.50 -1.27 12.00
N ASP A 130 -1.90 -0.38 12.89
CA ASP A 130 -2.15 -0.69 14.29
C ASP A 130 -3.22 -1.80 14.43
N ASN A 131 -3.17 -2.55 15.53
CA ASN A 131 -4.13 -3.62 15.80
C ASN A 131 -5.51 -3.00 16.09
N PRO A 132 -6.54 -3.24 15.25
CA PRO A 132 -7.84 -2.58 15.40
C PRO A 132 -8.65 -3.06 16.61
N VAL A 133 -8.30 -4.22 17.20
CA VAL A 133 -8.96 -4.76 18.39
C VAL A 133 -8.35 -4.19 19.65
N THR A 134 -7.03 -4.26 19.77
CA THR A 134 -6.31 -3.87 21.00
C THR A 134 -5.92 -2.39 21.03
N GLY A 135 -5.85 -1.74 19.87
CA GLY A 135 -5.37 -0.37 19.73
C GLY A 135 -3.85 -0.22 19.89
N LYS A 136 -3.12 -1.33 19.93
CA LYS A 136 -1.66 -1.36 19.94
C LYS A 136 -1.12 -1.42 18.51
N ASP A 137 0.21 -1.54 18.38
CA ASP A 137 0.88 -1.56 17.08
C ASP A 137 0.68 -2.86 16.28
N ALA A 138 1.26 -2.90 15.09
CA ALA A 138 1.20 -4.04 14.17
C ALA A 138 1.78 -5.33 14.75
N TRP A 139 2.71 -5.24 15.70
CA TRP A 139 3.38 -6.37 16.34
C TRP A 139 2.61 -6.96 17.53
N ASP A 140 1.45 -6.38 17.88
CA ASP A 140 0.63 -6.98 18.93
C ASP A 140 -0.12 -8.21 18.41
N VAL A 141 0.44 -9.37 18.69
CA VAL A 141 -0.08 -10.69 18.32
C VAL A 141 -0.87 -11.35 19.45
N SER A 142 -1.31 -10.60 20.45
CA SER A 142 -1.98 -11.13 21.65
C SER A 142 -3.39 -11.64 21.37
N ASP A 143 -3.99 -11.28 20.23
CA ASP A 143 -5.34 -11.68 19.83
C ASP A 143 -5.33 -12.25 18.41
N SER A 144 -5.72 -13.51 18.25
CA SER A 144 -5.82 -14.19 16.96
C SER A 144 -7.18 -13.97 16.24
N THR A 145 -8.08 -13.21 16.82
CA THR A 145 -9.40 -12.92 16.23
C THR A 145 -9.39 -11.65 15.37
N VAL A 146 -8.29 -10.90 15.34
CA VAL A 146 -8.19 -9.58 14.72
C VAL A 146 -8.63 -9.60 13.27
N VAL A 147 -8.03 -10.45 12.42
CA VAL A 147 -8.38 -10.52 10.99
C VAL A 147 -9.86 -10.80 10.81
N LYS A 148 -10.40 -11.79 11.51
CA LYS A 148 -11.82 -12.14 11.42
C LYS A 148 -12.73 -11.00 11.86
N SER A 149 -12.32 -10.23 12.86
CA SER A 149 -13.12 -9.13 13.40
C SER A 149 -13.31 -7.96 12.45
N ILE A 150 -12.40 -7.79 11.48
CA ILE A 150 -12.41 -6.69 10.50
C ILE A 150 -13.01 -7.08 9.15
N LEU A 151 -13.22 -8.38 8.90
CA LEU A 151 -13.89 -8.83 7.67
C LEU A 151 -15.37 -8.43 7.67
N PRO A 152 -16.07 -8.46 6.51
CA PRO A 152 -17.49 -8.17 6.44
C PRO A 152 -18.31 -8.95 7.46
N GLY A 153 -19.09 -8.23 8.28
CA GLY A 153 -19.86 -8.78 9.40
C GLY A 153 -19.10 -8.89 10.72
N GLY A 154 -17.80 -8.60 10.74
CA GLY A 154 -17.01 -8.53 11.98
C GLY A 154 -17.27 -7.24 12.76
N VAL A 155 -17.05 -7.29 14.08
CA VAL A 155 -17.38 -6.17 15.00
C VAL A 155 -16.52 -4.93 14.79
N ASN A 156 -15.34 -5.06 14.16
CA ASN A 156 -14.43 -3.95 13.85
C ASN A 156 -14.43 -3.60 12.36
N HIS A 157 -15.34 -4.16 11.56
CA HIS A 157 -15.37 -3.96 10.11
C HIS A 157 -15.46 -2.48 9.74
N ASP A 158 -16.46 -1.77 10.22
CA ASP A 158 -16.69 -0.36 9.87
C ASP A 158 -15.55 0.55 10.31
N LYS A 159 -14.97 0.29 11.49
CA LYS A 159 -13.75 0.99 11.96
C LYS A 159 -12.60 0.80 10.98
N PHE A 160 -12.37 -0.44 10.56
CA PHE A 160 -11.25 -0.78 9.69
C PHE A 160 -11.45 -0.25 8.25
N ILE A 161 -12.68 -0.28 7.73
CA ILE A 161 -13.02 0.37 6.47
C ILE A 161 -12.70 1.88 6.53
N GLY A 162 -13.01 2.55 7.64
CA GLY A 162 -12.65 3.96 7.81
C GLY A 162 -11.13 4.20 7.79
N TRP A 163 -10.32 3.24 8.22
CA TRP A 163 -8.86 3.31 8.11
C TRP A 163 -8.39 3.09 6.66
N LEU A 164 -8.95 2.08 5.98
CA LEU A 164 -8.68 1.85 4.55
C LEU A 164 -9.06 3.06 3.68
N ASP A 165 -10.18 3.72 3.98
CA ASP A 165 -10.60 4.93 3.27
C ASP A 165 -9.57 6.06 3.40
N LYS A 166 -8.99 6.26 4.59
CA LYS A 166 -7.92 7.25 4.78
C LYS A 166 -6.68 6.95 3.94
N ILE A 167 -6.25 5.68 3.92
CA ILE A 167 -5.11 5.24 3.10
C ILE A 167 -5.43 5.43 1.61
N ALA A 168 -6.63 5.03 1.16
CA ALA A 168 -7.06 5.18 -0.22
C ALA A 168 -7.14 6.66 -0.63
N ASP A 169 -7.70 7.53 0.21
CA ASP A 169 -7.77 8.97 -0.04
C ASP A 169 -6.36 9.59 -0.14
N TYR A 170 -5.43 9.17 0.73
CA TYR A 170 -4.03 9.62 0.66
C TYR A 170 -3.36 9.17 -0.64
N LEU A 171 -3.40 7.88 -0.98
CA LEU A 171 -2.80 7.36 -2.21
C LEU A 171 -3.41 8.04 -3.46
N ASN A 172 -4.73 8.23 -3.48
CA ASN A 172 -5.40 8.94 -4.54
C ASN A 172 -5.07 10.44 -4.62
N SER A 173 -4.57 11.04 -3.56
CA SER A 173 -4.14 12.44 -3.54
C SER A 173 -2.77 12.68 -4.16
N ILE A 174 -1.97 11.61 -4.41
CA ILE A 174 -0.63 11.73 -4.98
C ILE A 174 -0.74 12.02 -6.48
N GLN A 175 -0.48 13.26 -6.83
CA GLN A 175 -0.53 13.72 -8.23
C GLN A 175 0.51 14.81 -8.47
N THR A 176 1.03 14.88 -9.71
CA THR A 176 1.93 15.94 -10.11
C THR A 176 1.23 17.30 -10.13
N PRO A 177 1.97 18.42 -10.20
CA PRO A 177 1.35 19.75 -10.34
C PRO A 177 0.40 19.87 -11.53
N GLU A 178 0.62 19.10 -12.60
CA GLU A 178 -0.21 19.05 -13.80
C GLU A 178 -1.45 18.16 -13.63
N GLY A 179 -1.62 17.52 -12.47
CA GLY A 179 -2.78 16.69 -12.15
C GLY A 179 -2.66 15.23 -12.60
N VAL A 180 -1.47 14.79 -13.01
CA VAL A 180 -1.22 13.38 -13.37
C VAL A 180 -1.20 12.53 -12.09
N LYS A 181 -2.03 11.50 -12.02
CA LYS A 181 -2.04 10.55 -10.89
C LYS A 181 -0.77 9.70 -10.91
N VAL A 182 0.02 9.81 -9.86
CA VAL A 182 1.26 9.04 -9.72
C VAL A 182 0.93 7.59 -9.37
N PRO A 183 1.32 6.61 -10.20
CA PRO A 183 1.07 5.21 -9.91
C PRO A 183 2.00 4.72 -8.81
N VAL A 184 1.47 3.91 -7.90
CA VAL A 184 2.22 3.35 -6.78
C VAL A 184 1.90 1.87 -6.58
N LEU A 185 2.82 1.13 -5.95
CA LEU A 185 2.62 -0.24 -5.52
C LEU A 185 2.21 -0.24 -4.06
N PHE A 186 0.95 -0.58 -3.76
CA PHE A 186 0.51 -0.77 -2.39
C PHE A 186 0.74 -2.22 -1.96
N ARG A 187 1.52 -2.42 -0.89
CA ARG A 187 2.00 -3.70 -0.37
C ARG A 187 1.60 -3.89 1.11
N PRO A 188 0.30 -3.93 1.42
CA PRO A 188 -0.17 -4.27 2.76
C PRO A 188 0.09 -5.76 3.06
N TRP A 189 -0.14 -6.19 4.28
CA TRP A 189 -0.14 -7.60 4.71
C TRP A 189 1.16 -8.34 4.37
N HIS A 190 2.27 -7.63 4.31
CA HIS A 190 3.58 -8.17 4.00
C HIS A 190 4.09 -9.09 5.13
N GLU A 191 5.10 -9.90 4.81
CA GLU A 191 5.79 -10.77 5.79
C GLU A 191 4.86 -11.74 6.54
N HIS A 192 3.74 -12.09 5.95
CA HIS A 192 2.70 -12.95 6.53
C HIS A 192 3.24 -14.25 7.12
N THR A 193 4.23 -14.88 6.48
CA THR A 193 4.80 -16.16 6.93
C THR A 193 5.61 -16.05 8.20
N GLY A 194 6.07 -14.85 8.58
CA GLY A 194 6.84 -14.59 9.79
C GLY A 194 6.03 -14.65 11.07
N SER A 195 4.72 -14.35 11.00
CA SER A 195 3.79 -14.36 12.14
C SER A 195 4.12 -13.41 13.30
N TRP A 196 4.87 -12.36 13.04
CA TRP A 196 5.17 -11.29 13.99
C TRP A 196 4.22 -10.10 13.90
N PHE A 197 3.31 -10.10 12.94
CA PHE A 197 2.24 -9.13 12.82
C PHE A 197 0.88 -9.78 13.10
N TRP A 198 -0.12 -9.02 13.52
CA TRP A 198 -1.45 -9.53 13.82
C TRP A 198 -2.17 -10.18 12.61
N TRP A 199 -1.73 -9.90 11.37
CA TRP A 199 -2.18 -10.59 10.16
C TRP A 199 -1.34 -11.81 9.77
N GLY A 200 -0.42 -12.24 10.64
CA GLY A 200 0.53 -13.30 10.35
C GLY A 200 -0.11 -14.68 10.24
N LYS A 201 0.60 -15.60 9.58
CA LYS A 201 0.15 -16.98 9.28
C LYS A 201 -0.43 -17.73 10.49
N ASN A 202 0.15 -17.53 11.68
CA ASN A 202 -0.30 -18.23 12.88
C ASN A 202 -1.45 -17.53 13.61
N LEU A 203 -1.85 -16.33 13.15
CA LEU A 203 -2.84 -15.45 13.79
C LEU A 203 -4.18 -15.46 13.06
N CYS A 204 -4.27 -15.98 11.84
CA CYS A 204 -5.51 -16.07 11.08
C CYS A 204 -5.52 -17.30 10.17
N ALA A 205 -6.72 -17.76 9.82
CA ALA A 205 -6.89 -18.81 8.81
C ALA A 205 -6.52 -18.29 7.41
N ALA A 206 -6.05 -19.19 6.54
CA ALA A 206 -5.65 -18.82 5.17
C ALA A 206 -6.80 -18.18 4.38
N GLU A 207 -8.04 -18.63 4.59
CA GLU A 207 -9.22 -18.07 3.93
C GLU A 207 -9.54 -16.65 4.43
N ASP A 208 -9.37 -16.39 5.73
CA ASP A 208 -9.54 -15.05 6.31
C ASP A 208 -8.48 -14.09 5.77
N TYR A 209 -7.22 -14.53 5.64
CA TYR A 209 -6.15 -13.74 5.02
C TYR A 209 -6.43 -13.40 3.55
N LYS A 210 -6.93 -14.38 2.77
CA LYS A 210 -7.35 -14.13 1.37
C LYS A 210 -8.55 -13.16 1.31
N ALA A 211 -9.49 -13.29 2.24
CA ALA A 211 -10.63 -12.38 2.34
C ALA A 211 -10.18 -10.95 2.69
N LEU A 212 -9.19 -10.81 3.58
CA LEU A 212 -8.55 -9.54 3.92
C LEU A 212 -7.95 -8.87 2.67
N TRP A 213 -7.14 -9.59 1.88
CA TRP A 213 -6.61 -9.09 0.61
C TRP A 213 -7.69 -8.67 -0.38
N LYS A 214 -8.76 -9.46 -0.47
CA LYS A 214 -9.87 -9.15 -1.38
C LYS A 214 -10.67 -7.93 -0.94
N MET A 215 -10.76 -7.68 0.35
CA MET A 215 -11.45 -6.52 0.93
C MET A 215 -10.64 -5.24 0.74
N THR A 216 -9.30 -5.33 0.83
CA THR A 216 -8.35 -4.23 0.65
C THR A 216 -8.17 -3.83 -0.80
#